data_3bccdc605f6e443683b6382dc234845c
#
_entry.id   3bccdc605f6e443683b6382dc234845c
#
_cell.length_a   1.000
_cell.length_b   1.000
_cell.length_c   1.000
_cell.angle_alpha   90.00
_cell.angle_beta   90.00
_cell.angle_gamma   90.00
#
_symmetry.space_group_name_H-M   'P 1'
#
loop_
_entity.id
_entity.type
_entity.pdbx_description
1 polymer ?
#
loop_
_entity_poly.entity_id
_entity_poly.type
_entity_poly.pdbx_seq_one_letter_code
_entity_poly.pdbx_strand_id
1 'polypeptide(L)'
;MQPNIFFLDLDSFRADKFMGVSKSSITPNIDRLMKNGTYFSQSITAADGTIISLNATFNSQFPFRTGTRSEKIILKDNNYFDILKNNGYHI
;
A
#
# COMPACT_ATOMS: atom_id res chain seq x y z
N MET A 1 5.15 -7.85 23.34
CA MET A 1 4.51 -8.64 22.25
C MET A 1 4.47 -7.79 20.99
N GLN A 2 4.99 -8.31 19.89
CA GLN A 2 4.91 -7.62 18.60
C GLN A 2 3.56 -7.92 17.93
N PRO A 3 2.86 -6.91 17.38
CA PRO A 3 1.61 -7.14 16.65
C PRO A 3 1.88 -7.84 15.31
N ASN A 4 0.95 -8.66 14.87
CA ASN A 4 0.98 -9.18 13.50
C ASN A 4 0.68 -8.06 12.50
N ILE A 5 1.40 -8.04 11.39
CA ILE A 5 1.20 -7.07 10.31
C ILE A 5 0.65 -7.82 9.10
N PHE A 6 -0.47 -7.37 8.58
CA PHE A 6 -1.05 -7.86 7.33
C PHE A 6 -1.11 -6.71 6.33
N PHE A 7 -0.34 -6.82 5.27
CA PHE A 7 -0.34 -5.86 4.17
C PHE A 7 -1.14 -6.45 3.00
N LEU A 8 -2.25 -5.81 2.65
CA LEU A 8 -3.11 -6.20 1.54
C LEU A 8 -3.08 -5.11 0.47
N ASP A 9 -2.57 -5.43 -0.69
CA ASP A 9 -2.65 -4.59 -1.88
C ASP A 9 -3.70 -5.13 -2.84
N LEU A 10 -4.63 -4.28 -3.25
CA LEU A 10 -5.71 -4.62 -4.15
C LEU A 10 -5.54 -3.83 -5.45
N ASP A 11 -4.90 -4.45 -6.43
CA ASP A 11 -4.69 -3.82 -7.73
C ASP A 11 -6.03 -3.47 -8.41
N SER A 12 -6.04 -2.31 -9.06
CA SER A 12 -7.23 -1.81 -9.79
C SER A 12 -8.49 -1.62 -8.93
N PHE A 13 -8.37 -1.58 -7.61
CA PHE A 13 -9.49 -1.39 -6.70
C PHE A 13 -9.85 0.09 -6.54
N ARG A 14 -10.89 0.53 -7.21
CA ARG A 14 -11.31 1.94 -7.25
C ARG A 14 -12.07 2.36 -6.00
N ALA A 15 -11.59 3.38 -5.31
CA ALA A 15 -12.21 3.92 -4.09
C ALA A 15 -13.64 4.42 -4.31
N ASP A 16 -13.94 5.06 -5.45
CA ASP A 16 -15.26 5.58 -5.77
C ASP A 16 -16.34 4.48 -5.93
N LYS A 17 -15.93 3.22 -6.13
CA LYS A 17 -16.85 2.08 -6.28
C LYS A 17 -17.29 1.49 -4.94
N PHE A 18 -16.49 1.62 -3.90
CA PHE A 18 -16.84 1.09 -2.58
C PHE A 18 -17.14 2.17 -1.54
N MET A 19 -16.93 3.45 -1.85
CA MET A 19 -17.15 4.56 -0.94
C MET A 19 -17.76 5.79 -1.61
N GLY A 20 -18.45 6.62 -0.79
CA GLY A 20 -19.03 7.89 -1.24
C GLY A 20 -20.34 7.74 -2.01
N VAL A 21 -20.79 8.85 -2.59
CA VAL A 21 -22.09 8.94 -3.29
C VAL A 21 -22.15 8.10 -4.57
N SER A 22 -21.00 7.77 -5.15
CA SER A 22 -20.88 6.94 -6.35
C SER A 22 -20.65 5.45 -6.06
N LYS A 23 -20.81 5.04 -4.79
CA LYS A 23 -20.67 3.64 -4.38
C LYS A 23 -21.61 2.75 -5.18
N SER A 24 -21.03 1.79 -5.90
CA SER A 24 -21.79 0.83 -6.73
C SER A 24 -21.49 -0.63 -6.37
N SER A 25 -20.55 -0.87 -5.46
CA SER A 25 -20.17 -2.22 -5.02
C SER A 25 -20.66 -2.53 -3.62
N ILE A 26 -21.03 -3.77 -3.37
CA ILE A 26 -21.39 -4.28 -2.05
C ILE A 26 -20.13 -4.81 -1.38
N THR A 27 -19.64 -4.11 -0.36
CA THR A 27 -18.33 -4.40 0.26
C THR A 27 -18.42 -4.46 1.79
N PRO A 28 -19.23 -5.37 2.38
CA PRO A 28 -19.52 -5.35 3.81
C PRO A 28 -18.29 -5.56 4.70
N ASN A 29 -17.32 -6.34 4.25
CA ASN A 29 -16.10 -6.58 5.00
C ASN A 29 -15.17 -5.35 4.98
N ILE A 30 -15.04 -4.67 3.85
CA ILE A 30 -14.27 -3.43 3.75
C ILE A 30 -14.96 -2.32 4.55
N ASP A 31 -16.29 -2.21 4.46
CA ASP A 31 -17.07 -1.26 5.24
C ASP A 31 -16.85 -1.47 6.76
N ARG A 32 -16.79 -2.73 7.19
CA ARG A 32 -16.46 -3.06 8.59
C ARG A 32 -15.04 -2.70 8.99
N LEU A 33 -14.05 -2.95 8.12
CA LEU A 33 -12.66 -2.54 8.36
C LEU A 33 -12.55 -1.02 8.48
N MET A 34 -13.18 -0.28 7.57
CA MET A 34 -13.20 1.19 7.61
C MET A 34 -13.85 1.74 8.87
N LYS A 35 -14.94 1.11 9.34
CA LYS A 35 -15.64 1.51 10.57
C LYS A 35 -14.81 1.28 11.83
N ASN A 36 -14.00 0.23 11.86
CA ASN A 36 -13.22 -0.18 13.04
C ASN A 36 -11.74 0.27 12.99
N GLY A 37 -11.31 0.86 11.90
CA GLY A 37 -9.94 1.33 11.69
C GLY A 37 -9.87 2.79 11.28
N THR A 38 -8.74 3.18 10.73
CA THR A 38 -8.54 4.51 10.16
C THR A 38 -8.63 4.44 8.63
N TYR A 39 -9.48 5.25 8.05
CA TYR A 39 -9.62 5.39 6.61
C TYR A 39 -9.07 6.74 6.13
N PHE A 40 -8.18 6.71 5.16
CA PHE A 40 -7.60 7.90 4.52
C PHE A 40 -8.31 8.16 3.20
N SER A 41 -9.23 9.13 3.20
CA SER A 41 -10.06 9.45 2.01
C SER A 41 -9.32 10.16 0.89
N GLN A 42 -8.16 10.75 1.18
CA GLN A 42 -7.36 11.53 0.24
C GLN A 42 -5.90 11.04 0.19
N SER A 43 -5.72 9.74 0.09
CA SER A 43 -4.40 9.17 -0.15
C SER A 43 -3.93 9.46 -1.57
N ILE A 44 -2.73 9.99 -1.70
CA ILE A 44 -2.11 10.31 -2.99
C ILE A 44 -0.97 9.33 -3.24
N THR A 45 -0.99 8.66 -4.38
CA THR A 45 0.10 7.78 -4.79
C THR A 45 1.36 8.58 -5.14
N ALA A 46 2.53 7.96 -4.93
CA ALA A 46 3.80 8.53 -5.33
C ALA A 46 4.09 8.39 -6.84
N ALA A 47 3.30 7.59 -7.56
CA ALA A 47 3.47 7.34 -9.00
C ALA A 47 2.17 6.80 -9.62
N ASP A 48 2.09 6.87 -10.94
CA ASP A 48 0.90 6.56 -11.74
C ASP A 48 0.77 5.08 -12.17
N GLY A 49 1.75 4.24 -11.87
CA GLY A 49 1.77 2.83 -12.23
C GLY A 49 1.99 1.90 -11.05
N THR A 50 1.44 0.69 -11.09
CA THR A 50 1.52 -0.32 -10.02
C THR A 50 2.96 -0.59 -9.58
N ILE A 51 3.84 -0.93 -10.51
CA ILE A 51 5.23 -1.28 -10.20
C ILE A 51 5.99 -0.11 -9.57
N ILE A 52 5.85 1.09 -10.13
CA ILE A 52 6.52 2.29 -9.60
C ILE A 52 5.95 2.66 -8.23
N SER A 53 4.63 2.56 -8.04
CA SER A 53 3.97 2.84 -6.77
C SER A 53 4.40 1.85 -5.67
N LEU A 54 4.45 0.55 -5.98
CA LEU A 54 4.95 -0.48 -5.05
C LEU A 54 6.43 -0.27 -4.71
N ASN A 55 7.27 0.07 -5.70
CA ASN A 55 8.67 0.43 -5.43
C ASN A 55 8.77 1.61 -4.45
N ALA A 56 7.97 2.66 -4.65
CA ALA A 56 7.94 3.81 -3.74
C ALA A 56 7.51 3.40 -2.33
N THR A 57 6.47 2.59 -2.22
CA THR A 57 5.93 2.10 -0.95
C THR A 57 6.95 1.25 -0.19
N PHE A 58 7.54 0.25 -0.84
CA PHE A 58 8.45 -0.68 -0.18
C PHE A 58 9.81 -0.07 0.16
N ASN A 59 10.27 0.90 -0.63
CA ASN A 59 11.52 1.61 -0.35
C ASN A 59 11.31 2.89 0.49
N SER A 60 10.07 3.29 0.75
CA SER A 60 9.73 4.56 1.43
C SER A 60 10.38 5.78 0.78
N GLN A 61 10.52 5.76 -0.54
CA GLN A 61 11.20 6.81 -1.32
C GLN A 61 10.45 7.08 -2.63
N PHE A 62 10.43 8.34 -3.04
CA PHE A 62 9.88 8.69 -4.34
C PHE A 62 10.67 8.09 -5.51
N PRO A 63 10.00 7.69 -6.59
CA PRO A 63 10.63 7.01 -7.73
C PRO A 63 11.78 7.80 -8.38
N PHE A 64 11.66 9.13 -8.45
CA PHE A 64 12.71 9.98 -9.00
C PHE A 64 14.03 9.92 -8.19
N ARG A 65 13.94 9.64 -6.88
CA ARG A 65 15.10 9.51 -6.01
C ARG A 65 15.80 8.16 -6.17
N THR A 66 15.03 7.11 -6.38
CA THR A 66 15.55 5.75 -6.55
C THR A 66 15.96 5.46 -7.99
N GLY A 67 15.54 6.28 -8.95
CA GLY A 67 15.70 6.04 -10.39
C GLY A 67 14.85 4.87 -10.90
N THR A 68 13.83 4.46 -10.10
CA THR A 68 12.99 3.32 -10.45
C THR A 68 12.06 3.64 -11.61
N ARG A 69 11.98 2.71 -12.56
CA ARG A 69 11.06 2.72 -13.69
C ARG A 69 10.06 1.56 -13.56
N SER A 70 9.09 1.49 -14.45
CA SER A 70 7.96 0.53 -14.38
C SER A 70 8.29 -0.91 -14.77
N GLU A 71 9.55 -1.27 -14.94
CA GLU A 71 9.94 -2.58 -15.45
C GLU A 71 9.89 -3.69 -14.40
N LYS A 72 10.35 -3.40 -13.18
CA LYS A 72 10.41 -4.37 -12.09
C LYS A 72 10.46 -3.70 -10.71
N ILE A 73 10.07 -4.46 -9.68
CA ILE A 73 10.29 -4.05 -8.29
C ILE A 73 11.77 -4.24 -7.95
N ILE A 74 12.40 -3.16 -7.46
CA ILE A 74 13.78 -3.16 -7.01
C ILE A 74 13.80 -2.68 -5.57
N LEU A 75 14.12 -3.58 -4.65
CA LEU A 75 14.29 -3.23 -3.24
C LEU A 75 15.70 -2.67 -3.03
N LYS A 76 15.77 -1.50 -2.43
CA LYS A 76 17.01 -0.86 -1.98
C LYS A 76 17.33 -1.30 -0.56
N ASP A 77 18.55 -1.02 -0.10
CA ASP A 77 18.94 -1.26 1.28
C ASP A 77 18.05 -0.45 2.25
N ASN A 78 17.76 -1.01 3.40
CA ASN A 78 16.85 -0.43 4.39
C ASN A 78 15.42 -0.22 3.89
N ASN A 79 14.95 -1.07 2.98
CA ASN A 79 13.57 -1.10 2.56
C ASN A 79 12.64 -1.57 3.69
N TYR A 80 11.33 -1.48 3.47
CA TYR A 80 10.32 -1.86 4.46
C TYR A 80 10.49 -3.29 5.00
N PHE A 81 10.84 -4.25 4.14
CA PHE A 81 11.03 -5.64 4.56
C PHE A 81 12.29 -5.83 5.40
N ASP A 82 13.39 -5.13 5.08
CA ASP A 82 14.61 -5.16 5.89
C ASP A 82 14.35 -4.62 7.30
N ILE A 83 13.60 -3.51 7.39
CA ILE A 83 13.22 -2.93 8.68
C ILE A 83 12.41 -3.93 9.51
N LEU A 84 11.43 -4.60 8.92
CA LEU A 84 10.62 -5.60 9.62
C LEU A 84 11.47 -6.79 10.08
N LYS A 85 12.30 -7.36 9.21
CA LYS A 85 13.20 -8.47 9.56
C LYS A 85 14.16 -8.10 10.69
N ASN A 86 14.77 -6.91 10.63
CA ASN A 86 15.68 -6.42 11.66
C ASN A 86 14.98 -6.20 13.01
N ASN A 87 13.66 -6.08 13.00
CA ASN A 87 12.83 -6.00 14.21
C ASN A 87 12.18 -7.33 14.60
N GLY A 88 12.64 -8.46 14.04
CA GLY A 88 12.25 -9.81 14.46
C GLY A 88 10.96 -10.34 13.82
N TYR A 89 10.47 -9.72 12.75
CA TYR A 89 9.35 -10.25 11.99
C TYR A 89 9.79 -11.34 11.02
N HIS A 90 9.00 -12.40 10.93
CA HIS A 90 9.06 -13.36 9.83
C HIS A 90 8.25 -12.83 8.65
N ILE A 91 8.87 -12.82 7.46
CA ILE A 91 8.24 -12.31 6.23
C ILE A 91 8.32 -13.41 5.15
#